data_67165bf28f650467da3ff6df615882c3
#
_entry.id   67165bf28f650467da3ff6df615882c3
#
_cell.length_a   1.000
_cell.length_b   1.000
_cell.length_c   1.000
_cell.angle_alpha   90.00
_cell.angle_beta   90.00
_cell.angle_gamma   90.00
#
_symmetry.space_group_name_H-M   'P 1'
#
loop_
_entity.id
_entity.type
_entity.pdbx_description
1 polymer ?
#
loop_
_entity_poly.entity_id
_entity_poly.type
_entity_poly.pdbx_seq_one_letter_code
_entity_poly.pdbx_strand_id
1 'polypeptide(L)'
;FGRENILRTKKIIDDIGSVYVLDGEVIFKDALPFGKAAERCFDLSVVYGDTDSVFVRLQASGMGTEAVSLNDAELIGRKIAETVTSSLPEPMELVFEAFARRGIFLAKKRYALWVFEPMGEAWKDRIKVRGMETVRRDWCDLTSKTLKTCLELVLKEGKVDEAVEHVRAVVLRLKNLDLSRDPEILQDLTLTRRYTKSLGSYKNKQPHIQLVEKIKERGGSVPGVGDRVPFVIVQGKRGKKNRELFVNRAEDPAYALEKNMPLDTDYYVEKQILPPVLRIFESFGVGRDSLCASRGQSNLFSFGPEASKPVKQKSLFDF
;
A
#
# COMPACT_ATOMS: atom_id res chain seq x y z
N PHE A 1 -19.51 18.52 10.46
CA PHE A 1 -19.63 17.58 11.59
C PHE A 1 -18.38 16.68 11.73
N GLY A 2 -18.09 15.77 10.81
CA GLY A 2 -16.92 14.86 10.94
C GLY A 2 -15.57 15.61 10.93
N ARG A 3 -15.37 16.60 10.04
CA ARG A 3 -14.15 17.39 9.99
C ARG A 3 -13.88 18.19 11.28
N GLU A 4 -14.91 18.80 11.84
CA GLU A 4 -14.79 19.59 13.09
C GLU A 4 -14.36 18.69 14.25
N ASN A 5 -14.92 17.49 14.35
CA ASN A 5 -14.57 16.54 15.40
C ASN A 5 -13.12 16.06 15.28
N ILE A 6 -12.64 15.77 14.07
CA ILE A 6 -11.23 15.42 13.85
C ILE A 6 -10.31 16.58 14.25
N LEU A 7 -10.64 17.82 13.87
CA LEU A 7 -9.84 18.99 14.25
C LEU A 7 -9.86 19.23 15.76
N ARG A 8 -11.02 19.02 16.41
CA ARG A 8 -11.15 19.08 17.87
C ARG A 8 -10.31 18.01 18.55
N THR A 9 -10.42 16.76 18.09
CA THR A 9 -9.60 15.63 18.56
C THR A 9 -8.11 15.94 18.42
N LYS A 10 -7.70 16.42 17.25
CA LYS A 10 -6.31 16.81 17.01
C LYS A 10 -5.85 17.88 18.02
N LYS A 11 -6.65 18.92 18.21
CA LYS A 11 -6.32 20.01 19.14
C LYS A 11 -6.15 19.49 20.57
N ILE A 12 -7.07 18.65 21.05
CA ILE A 12 -6.99 18.06 22.39
C ILE A 12 -5.69 17.26 22.56
N ILE A 13 -5.34 16.41 21.58
CA ILE A 13 -4.13 15.59 21.64
C ILE A 13 -2.87 16.45 21.59
N ASP A 14 -2.84 17.46 20.73
CA ASP A 14 -1.71 18.40 20.62
C ASP A 14 -1.57 19.25 21.92
N ASP A 15 -2.69 19.63 22.57
CA ASP A 15 -2.69 20.36 23.85
C ASP A 15 -2.17 19.47 25.00
N ILE A 16 -2.45 18.17 24.99
CA ILE A 16 -1.87 17.19 25.95
C ILE A 16 -0.35 17.13 25.79
N GLY A 17 0.16 17.12 24.57
CA GLY A 17 1.57 17.17 24.20
C GLY A 17 2.41 15.97 24.66
N SER A 18 2.39 15.65 25.97
CA SER A 18 3.17 14.53 26.56
C SER A 18 2.38 13.80 27.63
N VAL A 19 2.64 12.50 27.74
CA VAL A 19 2.08 11.63 28.78
C VAL A 19 3.18 10.88 29.51
N TYR A 20 2.90 10.53 30.76
CA TYR A 20 3.80 9.80 31.65
C TYR A 20 3.15 8.49 32.05
N VAL A 21 3.95 7.44 32.15
CA VAL A 21 3.52 6.17 32.73
C VAL A 21 4.19 6.03 34.11
N LEU A 22 3.37 5.84 35.14
CA LEU A 22 3.76 5.69 36.52
C LEU A 22 2.87 4.65 37.20
N ASP A 23 3.44 3.64 37.84
CA ASP A 23 2.71 2.56 38.52
C ASP A 23 1.65 1.86 37.62
N GLY A 24 1.91 1.78 36.30
CA GLY A 24 0.96 1.19 35.31
C GLY A 24 -0.21 2.09 34.92
N GLU A 25 -0.22 3.35 35.34
CA GLU A 25 -1.22 4.36 34.97
C GLU A 25 -0.64 5.44 34.05
N VAL A 26 -1.52 5.98 33.17
CA VAL A 26 -1.17 7.11 32.28
C VAL A 26 -1.58 8.41 32.93
N ILE A 27 -0.60 9.30 33.12
CA ILE A 27 -0.76 10.60 33.76
C ILE A 27 -0.39 11.70 32.75
N PHE A 28 -1.23 12.72 32.64
CA PHE A 28 -0.92 13.91 31.85
C PHE A 28 0.08 14.81 32.57
N LYS A 29 0.87 15.56 31.82
CA LYS A 29 1.96 16.38 32.34
C LYS A 29 1.55 17.28 33.52
N ASP A 30 0.39 17.90 33.42
CA ASP A 30 -0.11 18.84 34.44
C ASP A 30 -0.62 18.14 35.70
N ALA A 31 -0.81 16.83 35.67
CA ALA A 31 -1.27 16.01 36.81
C ALA A 31 -0.15 15.19 37.46
N LEU A 32 1.10 15.33 37.02
CA LEU A 32 2.21 14.58 37.57
C LEU A 32 2.45 15.00 39.06
N PRO A 33 2.41 14.06 40.04
CA PRO A 33 2.61 14.38 41.46
C PRO A 33 3.99 14.97 41.70
N PHE A 34 4.03 16.05 42.49
CA PHE A 34 5.30 16.72 42.86
C PHE A 34 6.27 15.76 43.55
N GLY A 35 7.50 15.67 43.03
CA GLY A 35 8.56 14.82 43.61
C GLY A 35 8.53 13.34 43.16
N LYS A 36 7.56 12.88 42.38
CA LYS A 36 7.62 11.55 41.75
C LYS A 36 8.31 11.61 40.37
N ALA A 37 9.26 10.72 40.14
CA ALA A 37 9.86 10.51 38.85
C ALA A 37 8.97 9.54 38.05
N ALA A 38 8.57 9.94 36.84
CA ALA A 38 7.86 9.05 35.93
C ALA A 38 8.78 7.92 35.44
N GLU A 39 8.27 6.72 35.32
CA GLU A 39 9.02 5.59 34.77
C GLU A 39 9.36 5.80 33.30
N ARG A 40 8.40 6.29 32.56
CA ARG A 40 8.50 6.53 31.11
C ARG A 40 7.70 7.77 30.72
N CYS A 41 8.24 8.52 29.77
CA CYS A 41 7.60 9.70 29.20
C CYS A 41 7.47 9.54 27.69
N PHE A 42 6.31 9.90 27.14
CA PHE A 42 6.01 9.80 25.72
C PHE A 42 5.47 11.13 25.19
N ASP A 43 6.07 11.62 24.13
CA ASP A 43 5.57 12.78 23.38
C ASP A 43 4.52 12.33 22.36
N LEU A 44 3.46 13.10 22.27
CA LEU A 44 2.32 12.84 21.40
C LEU A 44 2.31 13.83 20.24
N SER A 45 2.01 13.36 19.05
CA SER A 45 1.71 14.24 17.92
C SER A 45 0.74 13.56 16.95
N VAL A 46 -0.27 14.29 16.49
CA VAL A 46 -1.19 13.80 15.46
C VAL A 46 -0.53 13.94 14.11
N VAL A 47 -0.26 12.82 13.44
CA VAL A 47 0.47 12.77 12.16
C VAL A 47 -0.45 12.63 10.95
N TYR A 48 -1.66 12.07 11.14
CA TYR A 48 -2.63 11.88 10.06
C TYR A 48 -4.04 11.72 10.62
N GLY A 49 -5.04 12.16 9.86
CA GLY A 49 -6.47 11.93 10.14
C GLY A 49 -7.21 11.51 8.87
N ASP A 50 -8.16 10.61 9.00
CA ASP A 50 -8.97 10.12 7.88
C ASP A 50 -10.42 9.91 8.29
N THR A 51 -11.30 10.78 7.85
CA THR A 51 -12.77 10.76 8.00
C THR A 51 -13.24 10.67 9.46
N ASP A 52 -12.92 9.59 10.16
CA ASP A 52 -13.38 9.23 11.51
C ASP A 52 -12.25 8.67 12.40
N SER A 53 -11.03 8.72 11.94
CA SER A 53 -9.86 8.20 12.67
C SER A 53 -8.72 9.21 12.71
N VAL A 54 -7.91 9.13 13.77
CA VAL A 54 -6.66 9.90 13.94
C VAL A 54 -5.50 8.96 14.21
N PHE A 55 -4.34 9.30 13.68
CA PHE A 55 -3.09 8.57 13.89
C PHE A 55 -2.19 9.43 14.78
N VAL A 56 -1.92 8.93 15.97
CA VAL A 56 -1.10 9.59 16.97
C VAL A 56 0.26 8.91 17.00
N ARG A 57 1.32 9.68 16.80
CA ARG A 57 2.69 9.20 17.00
C ARG A 57 3.02 9.26 18.47
N LEU A 58 3.51 8.14 18.99
CA LEU A 58 4.10 8.03 20.33
C LEU A 58 5.63 8.00 20.17
N GLN A 59 6.32 8.91 20.85
CA GLN A 59 7.77 8.96 20.86
C GLN A 59 8.24 8.95 22.30
N ALA A 60 8.97 7.89 22.70
CA ALA A 60 9.57 7.82 24.03
C ALA A 60 10.65 8.90 24.16
N SER A 61 10.55 9.75 25.19
CA SER A 61 11.52 10.82 25.44
C SER A 61 12.88 10.24 25.82
N GLY A 62 13.92 10.60 25.08
CA GLY A 62 15.29 10.13 25.31
C GLY A 62 15.60 8.73 24.76
N MET A 63 14.66 8.04 24.11
CA MET A 63 14.84 6.72 23.49
C MET A 63 14.28 6.70 22.07
N GLY A 64 14.74 5.74 21.23
CA GLY A 64 14.19 5.54 19.90
C GLY A 64 12.75 5.03 19.92
N THR A 65 12.04 5.14 18.79
CA THR A 65 10.63 4.69 18.63
C THR A 65 10.40 3.20 18.87
N GLU A 66 11.47 2.39 18.90
CA GLU A 66 11.38 0.95 19.22
C GLU A 66 11.13 0.66 20.70
N ALA A 67 11.30 1.66 21.57
CA ALA A 67 11.12 1.53 23.01
C ALA A 67 9.64 1.52 23.47
N VAL A 68 8.68 1.77 22.58
CA VAL A 68 7.24 1.75 22.93
C VAL A 68 6.76 0.30 22.98
N SER A 69 6.39 -0.18 24.18
CA SER A 69 5.78 -1.51 24.34
C SER A 69 4.33 -1.52 23.83
N LEU A 70 3.81 -2.70 23.50
CA LEU A 70 2.39 -2.83 23.09
C LEU A 70 1.45 -2.45 24.23
N ASN A 71 1.81 -2.79 25.48
CA ASN A 71 1.02 -2.45 26.65
C ASN A 71 0.99 -0.94 26.89
N ASP A 72 2.13 -0.24 26.76
CA ASP A 72 2.15 1.23 26.87
C ASP A 72 1.30 1.88 25.79
N ALA A 73 1.42 1.40 24.55
CA ALA A 73 0.64 1.92 23.43
C ALA A 73 -0.87 1.76 23.67
N GLU A 74 -1.30 0.63 24.24
CA GLU A 74 -2.70 0.39 24.58
C GLU A 74 -3.16 1.29 25.74
N LEU A 75 -2.42 1.33 26.83
CA LEU A 75 -2.74 2.17 27.99
C LEU A 75 -2.88 3.64 27.60
N ILE A 76 -1.88 4.15 26.87
CA ILE A 76 -1.89 5.53 26.38
C ILE A 76 -3.03 5.77 25.39
N GLY A 77 -3.22 4.85 24.44
CA GLY A 77 -4.27 4.94 23.44
C GLY A 77 -5.68 4.96 24.03
N ARG A 78 -5.95 4.08 25.03
CA ARG A 78 -7.22 4.06 25.76
C ARG A 78 -7.43 5.34 26.56
N LYS A 79 -6.41 5.83 27.26
CA LYS A 79 -6.50 7.08 28.04
C LYS A 79 -6.80 8.29 27.17
N ILE A 80 -6.12 8.39 26.02
CA ILE A 80 -6.40 9.45 25.03
C ILE A 80 -7.84 9.31 24.50
N ALA A 81 -8.28 8.10 24.16
CA ALA A 81 -9.61 7.84 23.66
C ALA A 81 -10.70 8.26 24.66
N GLU A 82 -10.56 7.90 25.93
CA GLU A 82 -11.47 8.34 27.02
C GLU A 82 -11.50 9.86 27.16
N THR A 83 -10.31 10.50 27.18
CA THR A 83 -10.19 11.95 27.32
C THR A 83 -10.83 12.71 26.18
N VAL A 84 -10.65 12.24 24.95
CA VAL A 84 -11.30 12.84 23.78
C VAL A 84 -12.80 12.61 23.80
N THR A 85 -13.25 11.38 24.11
CA THR A 85 -14.67 11.02 24.18
C THR A 85 -15.43 11.90 25.15
N SER A 86 -14.87 12.18 26.32
CA SER A 86 -15.50 13.09 27.30
C SER A 86 -15.72 14.50 26.80
N SER A 87 -15.07 14.91 25.73
CA SER A 87 -15.20 16.22 25.09
C SER A 87 -16.07 16.20 23.84
N LEU A 88 -16.45 15.04 23.33
CA LEU A 88 -17.30 14.90 22.15
C LEU A 88 -18.79 14.94 22.54
N PRO A 89 -19.70 15.34 21.63
CA PRO A 89 -21.15 15.26 21.87
C PRO A 89 -21.60 13.80 21.81
N GLU A 90 -22.48 13.41 22.73
CA GLU A 90 -23.12 12.08 22.70
C GLU A 90 -23.92 11.87 21.41
N PRO A 91 -23.96 10.66 20.85
CA PRO A 91 -23.37 9.39 21.32
C PRO A 91 -21.97 9.07 20.74
N MET A 92 -21.17 10.09 20.43
CA MET A 92 -19.88 9.89 19.77
C MET A 92 -18.81 9.48 20.77
N GLU A 93 -18.13 8.39 20.48
CA GLU A 93 -16.99 7.93 21.22
C GLU A 93 -15.78 7.68 20.33
N LEU A 94 -14.58 7.87 20.87
CA LEU A 94 -13.34 7.47 20.28
C LEU A 94 -12.87 6.18 20.97
N VAL A 95 -12.36 5.23 20.20
CA VAL A 95 -11.83 3.97 20.73
C VAL A 95 -10.41 3.74 20.24
N PHE A 96 -9.59 3.08 21.06
CA PHE A 96 -8.28 2.60 20.65
C PHE A 96 -8.46 1.39 19.72
N GLU A 97 -8.05 1.50 18.46
CA GLU A 97 -8.21 0.43 17.46
C GLU A 97 -6.97 -0.48 17.40
N ALA A 98 -5.80 0.11 17.29
CA ALA A 98 -4.56 -0.64 17.08
C ALA A 98 -3.32 0.21 17.33
N PHE A 99 -2.19 -0.44 17.55
CA PHE A 99 -0.88 0.17 17.53
C PHE A 99 -0.16 -0.14 16.21
N ALA A 100 0.34 0.88 15.52
CA ALA A 100 1.16 0.71 14.33
C ALA A 100 2.63 0.92 14.67
N ARG A 101 3.44 -0.14 14.55
CA ARG A 101 4.88 -0.05 14.83
C ARG A 101 5.64 0.69 13.73
N ARG A 102 5.26 0.47 12.47
CA ARG A 102 5.80 1.15 11.29
C ARG A 102 4.70 1.45 10.29
N GLY A 103 4.86 2.51 9.52
CA GLY A 103 3.88 2.89 8.50
C GLY A 103 4.47 3.72 7.37
N ILE A 104 3.90 3.58 6.20
CA ILE A 104 4.19 4.37 5.01
C ILE A 104 2.92 5.09 4.61
N PHE A 105 2.93 6.43 4.62
CA PHE A 105 1.85 7.27 4.16
C PHE A 105 2.24 7.88 2.80
N LEU A 106 1.59 7.43 1.72
CA LEU A 106 1.89 7.90 0.36
C LEU A 106 1.08 9.13 -0.03
N ALA A 107 -0.17 9.17 0.40
CA ALA A 107 -1.12 10.26 0.14
C ALA A 107 -2.34 10.12 1.04
N LYS A 108 -3.27 11.07 0.98
CA LYS A 108 -4.59 10.96 1.64
C LYS A 108 -5.26 9.65 1.22
N LYS A 109 -5.72 8.86 2.19
CA LYS A 109 -6.37 7.54 2.01
C LYS A 109 -5.51 6.46 1.33
N ARG A 110 -4.18 6.66 1.26
CA ARG A 110 -3.24 5.72 0.66
C ARG A 110 -2.05 5.49 1.59
N TYR A 111 -2.13 4.41 2.37
CA TYR A 111 -1.12 4.06 3.36
C TYR A 111 -1.03 2.55 3.59
N ALA A 112 0.10 2.13 4.13
CA ALA A 112 0.31 0.78 4.62
C ALA A 112 0.94 0.84 6.01
N LEU A 113 0.42 0.05 6.94
CA LEU A 113 0.83 0.03 8.35
C LEU A 113 1.06 -1.41 8.79
N TRP A 114 2.12 -1.64 9.55
CA TRP A 114 2.27 -2.86 10.33
C TRP A 114 1.62 -2.63 11.68
N VAL A 115 0.41 -3.16 11.84
CA VAL A 115 -0.45 -2.93 13.00
C VAL A 115 -0.51 -4.15 13.92
N PHE A 116 -0.68 -3.87 15.20
CA PHE A 116 -0.98 -4.81 16.27
C PHE A 116 -2.36 -4.47 16.83
N GLU A 117 -3.29 -5.40 16.71
CA GLU A 117 -4.66 -5.27 17.19
C GLU A 117 -4.83 -6.11 18.48
N PRO A 118 -5.39 -5.55 19.58
CA PRO A 118 -5.61 -6.31 20.79
C PRO A 118 -6.69 -7.37 20.57
N MET A 119 -6.43 -8.60 21.02
CA MET A 119 -7.38 -9.72 20.99
C MET A 119 -7.45 -10.40 22.36
N GLY A 120 -8.18 -9.80 23.31
CA GLY A 120 -8.14 -10.22 24.70
C GLY A 120 -6.76 -9.96 25.30
N GLU A 121 -6.11 -10.99 25.83
CA GLU A 121 -4.74 -10.89 26.39
C GLU A 121 -3.63 -11.01 25.34
N ALA A 122 -3.97 -11.34 24.08
CA ALA A 122 -3.01 -11.51 22.98
C ALA A 122 -3.07 -10.35 21.98
N TRP A 123 -2.04 -10.26 21.14
CA TRP A 123 -1.94 -9.29 20.07
C TRP A 123 -1.87 -10.01 18.73
N LYS A 124 -2.66 -9.55 17.76
CA LYS A 124 -2.57 -10.02 16.38
C LYS A 124 -1.89 -8.97 15.52
N ASP A 125 -0.78 -9.34 14.88
CA ASP A 125 -0.13 -8.46 13.93
C ASP A 125 -0.59 -8.71 12.50
N ARG A 126 -0.67 -7.64 11.72
CA ARG A 126 -0.92 -7.71 10.27
C ARG A 126 -0.46 -6.44 9.56
N ILE A 127 -0.30 -6.53 8.25
CA ILE A 127 -0.14 -5.33 7.40
C ILE A 127 -1.52 -4.86 6.96
N LYS A 128 -1.93 -3.69 7.46
CA LYS A 128 -3.18 -2.99 7.07
C LYS A 128 -2.87 -2.06 5.91
N VAL A 129 -3.49 -2.31 4.76
CA VAL A 129 -3.29 -1.52 3.54
C VAL A 129 -4.58 -0.79 3.18
N ARG A 130 -4.49 0.49 2.83
CA ARG A 130 -5.60 1.31 2.35
C ARG A 130 -5.24 2.02 1.06
N GLY A 131 -6.18 2.01 0.09
CA GLY A 131 -6.09 2.76 -1.16
C GLY A 131 -4.95 2.38 -2.10
N MET A 132 -4.23 1.30 -1.82
CA MET A 132 -3.13 0.81 -2.66
C MET A 132 -3.58 -0.29 -3.62
N GLU A 133 -2.75 -0.59 -4.58
CA GLU A 133 -3.03 -1.50 -5.69
C GLU A 133 -3.14 -2.97 -5.26
N THR A 134 -2.64 -3.33 -4.08
CA THR A 134 -2.72 -4.69 -3.52
C THR A 134 -4.15 -5.22 -3.34
N VAL A 135 -5.13 -4.31 -3.23
CA VAL A 135 -6.55 -4.65 -3.02
C VAL A 135 -7.43 -4.37 -4.24
N ARG A 136 -6.84 -3.87 -5.32
CA ARG A 136 -7.58 -3.49 -6.53
C ARG A 136 -7.56 -4.60 -7.56
N ARG A 137 -8.74 -5.03 -8.01
CA ARG A 137 -8.93 -6.11 -8.99
C ARG A 137 -8.62 -5.74 -10.44
N ASP A 138 -8.20 -4.51 -10.72
CA ASP A 138 -7.82 -4.03 -12.06
C ASP A 138 -6.31 -4.12 -12.33
N TRP A 139 -5.55 -4.60 -11.34
CA TRP A 139 -4.13 -4.94 -11.43
C TRP A 139 -3.95 -6.45 -11.49
N CYS A 140 -2.87 -6.91 -12.10
CA CYS A 140 -2.57 -8.34 -12.15
C CYS A 140 -2.10 -8.85 -10.78
N ASP A 141 -2.27 -10.15 -10.53
CA ASP A 141 -1.96 -10.76 -9.23
C ASP A 141 -0.46 -10.70 -8.93
N LEU A 142 0.40 -10.74 -9.94
CA LEU A 142 1.84 -10.54 -9.76
C LEU A 142 2.17 -9.18 -9.12
N THR A 143 1.45 -8.12 -9.51
CA THR A 143 1.59 -6.79 -8.88
C THR A 143 1.23 -6.85 -7.39
N SER A 144 0.11 -7.49 -7.06
CA SER A 144 -0.35 -7.61 -5.67
C SER A 144 0.62 -8.44 -4.82
N LYS A 145 1.13 -9.54 -5.35
CA LYS A 145 2.14 -10.39 -4.70
C LYS A 145 3.44 -9.63 -4.47
N THR A 146 3.96 -8.95 -5.51
CA THR A 146 5.18 -8.13 -5.42
C THR A 146 5.05 -7.04 -4.36
N LEU A 147 3.94 -6.30 -4.37
CA LEU A 147 3.70 -5.25 -3.37
C LEU A 147 3.60 -5.80 -1.95
N LYS A 148 2.93 -6.93 -1.74
CA LYS A 148 2.83 -7.57 -0.41
C LYS A 148 4.21 -7.93 0.11
N THR A 149 5.03 -8.61 -0.69
CA THR A 149 6.40 -8.97 -0.31
C THR A 149 7.25 -7.73 0.01
N CYS A 150 7.18 -6.68 -0.83
CA CYS A 150 7.88 -5.42 -0.54
C CYS A 150 7.43 -4.79 0.77
N LEU A 151 6.12 -4.75 1.05
CA LEU A 151 5.60 -4.19 2.28
C LEU A 151 6.00 -5.02 3.51
N GLU A 152 6.06 -6.34 3.41
CA GLU A 152 6.54 -7.22 4.48
C GLU A 152 8.01 -6.96 4.78
N LEU A 153 8.86 -6.97 3.76
CA LEU A 153 10.29 -6.70 3.93
C LEU A 153 10.55 -5.31 4.51
N VAL A 154 9.86 -4.29 4.01
CA VAL A 154 10.08 -2.90 4.45
C VAL A 154 9.48 -2.64 5.84
N LEU A 155 8.22 -3.02 6.07
CA LEU A 155 7.50 -2.66 7.30
C LEU A 155 7.84 -3.59 8.46
N LYS A 156 7.90 -4.91 8.25
CA LYS A 156 8.20 -5.86 9.32
C LYS A 156 9.70 -5.98 9.58
N GLU A 157 10.49 -6.12 8.53
CA GLU A 157 11.90 -6.44 8.65
C GLU A 157 12.83 -5.23 8.54
N GLY A 158 12.36 -4.12 7.96
CA GLY A 158 13.19 -2.92 7.74
C GLY A 158 14.20 -3.07 6.58
N LYS A 159 14.02 -4.09 5.74
CA LYS A 159 14.96 -4.49 4.69
C LYS A 159 14.59 -3.88 3.33
N VAL A 160 14.88 -2.60 3.15
CA VAL A 160 14.57 -1.88 1.91
C VAL A 160 15.35 -2.46 0.72
N ASP A 161 16.64 -2.79 0.91
CA ASP A 161 17.50 -3.30 -0.16
C ASP A 161 17.03 -4.68 -0.65
N GLU A 162 16.62 -5.58 0.25
CA GLU A 162 16.06 -6.87 -0.13
C GLU A 162 14.74 -6.72 -0.90
N ALA A 163 13.93 -5.73 -0.53
CA ALA A 163 12.70 -5.42 -1.26
C ALA A 163 13.01 -4.88 -2.68
N VAL A 164 14.04 -4.08 -2.85
CA VAL A 164 14.54 -3.63 -4.17
C VAL A 164 15.00 -4.82 -5.01
N GLU A 165 15.81 -5.72 -4.43
CA GLU A 165 16.26 -6.93 -5.13
C GLU A 165 15.10 -7.86 -5.52
N HIS A 166 14.08 -7.98 -4.68
CA HIS A 166 12.87 -8.72 -5.03
C HIS A 166 12.20 -8.14 -6.29
N VAL A 167 12.03 -6.80 -6.36
CA VAL A 167 11.45 -6.15 -7.55
C VAL A 167 12.31 -6.37 -8.78
N ARG A 168 13.64 -6.25 -8.66
CA ARG A 168 14.59 -6.54 -9.76
C ARG A 168 14.43 -7.96 -10.28
N ALA A 169 14.30 -8.92 -9.38
CA ALA A 169 14.09 -10.33 -9.76
C ALA A 169 12.78 -10.52 -10.53
N VAL A 170 11.68 -9.87 -10.10
CA VAL A 170 10.39 -9.90 -10.80
C VAL A 170 10.51 -9.26 -12.20
N VAL A 171 11.15 -8.09 -12.30
CA VAL A 171 11.37 -7.41 -13.59
C VAL A 171 12.21 -8.28 -14.52
N LEU A 172 13.27 -8.91 -14.03
CA LEU A 172 14.14 -9.78 -14.82
C LEU A 172 13.40 -11.04 -15.28
N ARG A 173 12.58 -11.67 -14.40
CA ARG A 173 11.71 -12.82 -14.76
C ARG A 173 10.77 -12.45 -15.90
N LEU A 174 10.12 -11.28 -15.84
CA LEU A 174 9.23 -10.81 -16.90
C LEU A 174 9.97 -10.54 -18.22
N LYS A 175 11.15 -9.90 -18.17
CA LYS A 175 11.93 -9.61 -19.38
C LYS A 175 12.41 -10.88 -20.12
N ASN A 176 12.62 -11.96 -19.38
CA ASN A 176 13.05 -13.26 -19.90
C ASN A 176 11.91 -14.28 -19.98
N LEU A 177 10.66 -13.81 -19.97
CA LEU A 177 9.50 -14.68 -19.93
C LEU A 177 9.37 -15.51 -21.19
N ASP A 178 9.24 -16.83 -20.99
CA ASP A 178 8.87 -17.83 -21.98
C ASP A 178 7.72 -18.66 -21.41
N LEU A 179 6.52 -18.54 -21.97
CA LEU A 179 5.32 -19.23 -21.50
C LEU A 179 5.44 -20.76 -21.60
N SER A 180 6.28 -21.27 -22.50
CA SER A 180 6.50 -22.72 -22.61
C SER A 180 7.26 -23.29 -21.40
N ARG A 181 8.06 -22.47 -20.72
CA ARG A 181 8.86 -22.82 -19.55
C ARG A 181 8.22 -22.40 -18.22
N ASP A 182 7.40 -21.36 -18.24
CA ASP A 182 6.75 -20.78 -17.06
C ASP A 182 5.25 -20.49 -17.35
N PRO A 183 4.45 -21.56 -17.60
CA PRO A 183 3.02 -21.38 -17.93
C PRO A 183 2.21 -20.87 -16.74
N GLU A 184 2.63 -21.14 -15.50
CA GLU A 184 1.92 -20.74 -14.28
C GLU A 184 1.86 -19.22 -14.10
N ILE A 185 2.86 -18.49 -14.59
CA ILE A 185 2.89 -17.03 -14.51
C ILE A 185 1.71 -16.38 -15.24
N LEU A 186 1.11 -17.08 -16.20
CA LEU A 186 -0.03 -16.59 -16.96
C LEU A 186 -1.21 -16.23 -16.06
N GLN A 187 -1.46 -17.06 -15.03
CA GLN A 187 -2.49 -16.77 -14.03
C GLN A 187 -2.18 -15.47 -13.31
N ASP A 188 -0.94 -15.27 -12.89
CA ASP A 188 -0.49 -14.09 -12.16
C ASP A 188 -0.50 -12.82 -13.02
N LEU A 189 -0.38 -12.94 -14.34
CA LEU A 189 -0.42 -11.84 -15.30
C LEU A 189 -1.82 -11.57 -15.85
N THR A 190 -2.80 -12.43 -15.58
CA THR A 190 -4.17 -12.27 -16.06
C THR A 190 -4.84 -11.07 -15.40
N LEU A 191 -5.31 -10.15 -16.25
CA LEU A 191 -6.11 -9.00 -15.87
C LEU A 191 -7.59 -9.33 -15.96
N THR A 192 -8.42 -8.70 -15.14
CA THR A 192 -9.87 -8.88 -15.23
C THR A 192 -10.60 -7.55 -15.26
N ARG A 193 -11.57 -7.40 -16.16
CA ARG A 193 -12.43 -6.21 -16.24
C ARG A 193 -13.89 -6.63 -16.33
N ARG A 194 -14.76 -5.83 -15.72
CA ARG A 194 -16.20 -6.09 -15.78
C ARG A 194 -16.78 -5.68 -17.13
N TYR A 195 -17.54 -6.58 -17.75
CA TYR A 195 -18.32 -6.33 -18.96
C TYR A 195 -19.68 -5.77 -18.58
N THR A 196 -19.85 -4.45 -18.67
CA THR A 196 -20.98 -3.74 -18.04
C THR A 196 -22.12 -3.40 -18.97
N LYS A 197 -21.90 -3.44 -20.29
CA LYS A 197 -22.88 -3.04 -21.32
C LYS A 197 -22.78 -3.97 -22.52
N SER A 198 -23.84 -4.05 -23.34
CA SER A 198 -23.79 -4.78 -24.62
C SER A 198 -22.74 -4.20 -25.58
N LEU A 199 -22.18 -5.01 -26.48
CA LEU A 199 -21.08 -4.64 -27.37
C LEU A 199 -21.32 -3.33 -28.16
N GLY A 200 -22.53 -3.13 -28.69
CA GLY A 200 -22.88 -1.93 -29.48
C GLY A 200 -22.97 -0.63 -28.66
N SER A 201 -22.97 -0.71 -27.31
CA SER A 201 -23.17 0.46 -26.44
C SER A 201 -21.87 1.16 -26.00
N TYR A 202 -20.70 0.63 -26.40
CA TYR A 202 -19.41 1.21 -26.05
C TYR A 202 -18.95 2.24 -27.06
N LYS A 203 -18.89 3.52 -26.68
CA LYS A 203 -18.34 4.60 -27.52
C LYS A 203 -16.85 4.41 -27.79
N ASN A 204 -16.09 4.01 -26.75
CA ASN A 204 -14.65 3.71 -26.82
C ASN A 204 -14.41 2.25 -26.48
N LYS A 205 -13.81 1.50 -27.39
CA LYS A 205 -13.46 0.11 -27.16
C LYS A 205 -12.28 0.02 -26.20
N GLN A 206 -12.45 -0.74 -25.12
CA GLN A 206 -11.40 -1.09 -24.17
C GLN A 206 -10.85 -2.49 -24.50
N PRO A 207 -9.64 -2.87 -24.03
CA PRO A 207 -9.03 -4.16 -24.38
C PRO A 207 -9.94 -5.37 -24.16
N HIS A 208 -10.61 -5.46 -23.00
CA HIS A 208 -11.53 -6.57 -22.70
C HIS A 208 -12.79 -6.60 -23.61
N ILE A 209 -13.24 -5.44 -24.07
CA ILE A 209 -14.38 -5.36 -25.02
C ILE A 209 -13.96 -5.86 -26.40
N GLN A 210 -12.76 -5.46 -26.84
CA GLN A 210 -12.20 -5.96 -28.09
C GLN A 210 -11.97 -7.48 -28.05
N LEU A 211 -11.58 -8.02 -26.89
CA LEU A 211 -11.48 -9.45 -26.69
C LEU A 211 -12.84 -10.15 -26.80
N VAL A 212 -13.90 -9.61 -26.21
CA VAL A 212 -15.25 -10.18 -26.33
C VAL A 212 -15.70 -10.24 -27.79
N GLU A 213 -15.38 -9.23 -28.63
CA GLU A 213 -15.63 -9.26 -30.07
C GLU A 213 -14.85 -10.40 -30.75
N LYS A 214 -13.54 -10.55 -30.45
CA LYS A 214 -12.72 -11.64 -30.99
C LYS A 214 -13.26 -13.03 -30.62
N ILE A 215 -13.69 -13.20 -29.36
CA ILE A 215 -14.29 -14.47 -28.90
C ILE A 215 -15.56 -14.77 -29.71
N LYS A 216 -16.42 -13.75 -29.91
CA LYS A 216 -17.64 -13.90 -30.72
C LYS A 216 -17.32 -14.27 -32.16
N GLU A 217 -16.36 -13.59 -32.79
CA GLU A 217 -15.94 -13.85 -34.18
C GLU A 217 -15.39 -15.27 -34.38
N ARG A 218 -14.75 -15.82 -33.31
CA ARG A 218 -14.23 -17.20 -33.28
C ARG A 218 -15.30 -18.25 -32.97
N GLY A 219 -16.55 -17.85 -32.72
CA GLY A 219 -17.64 -18.75 -32.33
C GLY A 219 -17.51 -19.28 -30.89
N GLY A 220 -16.72 -18.62 -30.04
CA GLY A 220 -16.56 -18.97 -28.65
C GLY A 220 -17.72 -18.50 -27.76
N SER A 221 -17.76 -18.97 -26.50
CA SER A 221 -18.75 -18.55 -25.51
C SER A 221 -18.49 -17.11 -25.09
N VAL A 222 -19.44 -16.22 -25.39
CA VAL A 222 -19.36 -14.79 -25.08
C VAL A 222 -19.78 -14.55 -23.64
N PRO A 223 -18.98 -13.83 -22.84
CA PRO A 223 -19.36 -13.45 -21.47
C PRO A 223 -20.66 -12.64 -21.44
N GLY A 224 -21.49 -12.87 -20.42
CA GLY A 224 -22.71 -12.10 -20.17
C GLY A 224 -22.44 -10.70 -19.65
N VAL A 225 -23.41 -9.78 -19.85
CA VAL A 225 -23.35 -8.44 -19.22
C VAL A 225 -23.37 -8.61 -17.69
N GLY A 226 -22.38 -8.06 -17.03
CA GLY A 226 -22.17 -8.22 -15.58
C GLY A 226 -20.97 -9.09 -15.23
N ASP A 227 -20.54 -9.97 -16.13
CA ASP A 227 -19.40 -10.87 -15.93
C ASP A 227 -18.06 -10.13 -15.97
N ARG A 228 -17.05 -10.78 -15.43
CA ARG A 228 -15.66 -10.33 -15.54
C ARG A 228 -14.98 -11.08 -16.67
N VAL A 229 -14.36 -10.33 -17.56
CA VAL A 229 -13.59 -10.85 -18.68
C VAL A 229 -12.13 -10.95 -18.28
N PRO A 230 -11.55 -12.16 -18.17
CA PRO A 230 -10.11 -12.32 -17.99
C PRO A 230 -9.41 -12.08 -19.33
N PHE A 231 -8.25 -11.44 -19.29
CA PHE A 231 -7.43 -11.22 -20.48
C PHE A 231 -5.96 -11.00 -20.12
N VAL A 232 -5.10 -11.28 -21.08
CA VAL A 232 -3.68 -10.93 -21.06
C VAL A 232 -3.36 -9.98 -22.20
N ILE A 233 -2.25 -9.25 -22.11
CA ILE A 233 -1.77 -8.38 -23.18
C ILE A 233 -0.62 -9.08 -23.90
N VAL A 234 -0.84 -9.39 -25.16
CA VAL A 234 0.16 -10.01 -26.05
C VAL A 234 0.96 -8.96 -26.80
N GLN A 235 2.13 -9.34 -27.31
CA GLN A 235 2.94 -8.48 -28.15
C GLN A 235 2.17 -8.10 -29.42
N GLY A 236 2.15 -6.81 -29.71
CA GLY A 236 1.53 -6.32 -30.94
C GLY A 236 2.34 -6.66 -32.18
N LYS A 237 1.66 -6.97 -33.27
CA LYS A 237 2.29 -7.20 -34.58
C LYS A 237 3.00 -5.92 -35.04
N ARG A 238 4.29 -6.03 -35.36
CA ARG A 238 5.07 -4.94 -35.96
C ARG A 238 4.79 -4.91 -37.46
N GLY A 239 3.85 -4.09 -37.89
CA GLY A 239 3.68 -3.78 -39.34
C GLY A 239 4.69 -2.71 -39.78
N LYS A 240 5.07 -2.71 -41.08
CA LYS A 240 6.03 -1.74 -41.65
C LYS A 240 5.58 -0.27 -41.54
N LYS A 241 4.30 0.03 -41.35
CA LYS A 241 3.76 1.40 -41.25
C LYS A 241 2.86 1.70 -40.03
N ASN A 242 2.29 0.70 -39.36
CA ASN A 242 1.38 0.94 -38.23
C ASN A 242 1.64 -0.05 -37.10
N ARG A 243 1.85 0.47 -35.89
CA ARG A 243 1.88 -0.32 -34.66
C ARG A 243 0.44 -0.71 -34.30
N GLU A 244 0.19 -1.99 -34.02
CA GLU A 244 -1.13 -2.45 -33.57
C GLU A 244 -1.61 -1.66 -32.35
N LEU A 245 -2.88 -1.23 -32.37
CA LEU A 245 -3.48 -0.49 -31.27
C LEU A 245 -3.47 -1.34 -30.01
N PHE A 246 -3.17 -0.72 -28.88
CA PHE A 246 -3.12 -1.39 -27.57
C PHE A 246 -4.39 -2.20 -27.27
N VAL A 247 -5.56 -1.66 -27.61
CA VAL A 247 -6.85 -2.33 -27.36
C VAL A 247 -6.99 -3.67 -28.08
N ASN A 248 -6.32 -3.85 -29.22
CA ASN A 248 -6.36 -5.07 -30.01
C ASN A 248 -5.41 -6.15 -29.49
N ARG A 249 -4.53 -5.82 -28.53
CA ARG A 249 -3.54 -6.75 -27.98
C ARG A 249 -4.06 -7.58 -26.81
N ALA A 250 -5.32 -7.34 -26.38
CA ALA A 250 -5.95 -8.21 -25.41
C ALA A 250 -6.27 -9.57 -26.01
N GLU A 251 -5.94 -10.64 -25.29
CA GLU A 251 -6.22 -12.01 -25.71
C GLU A 251 -6.71 -12.86 -24.53
N ASP A 252 -7.48 -13.91 -24.84
CA ASP A 252 -7.90 -14.89 -23.85
C ASP A 252 -6.67 -15.65 -23.32
N PRO A 253 -6.53 -15.82 -21.99
CA PRO A 253 -5.36 -16.47 -21.40
C PRO A 253 -5.14 -17.91 -21.90
N ALA A 254 -6.22 -18.71 -22.00
CA ALA A 254 -6.11 -20.09 -22.46
C ALA A 254 -5.72 -20.14 -23.94
N TYR A 255 -6.31 -19.27 -24.77
CA TYR A 255 -5.98 -19.17 -26.18
C TYR A 255 -4.53 -18.67 -26.40
N ALA A 256 -4.07 -17.70 -25.59
CA ALA A 256 -2.69 -17.22 -25.65
C ALA A 256 -1.70 -18.32 -25.32
N LEU A 257 -1.99 -19.16 -24.33
CA LEU A 257 -1.17 -20.32 -23.95
C LEU A 257 -1.17 -21.39 -25.06
N GLU A 258 -2.36 -21.78 -25.54
CA GLU A 258 -2.50 -22.78 -26.62
C GLU A 258 -1.71 -22.41 -27.89
N LYS A 259 -1.74 -21.13 -28.25
CA LYS A 259 -1.05 -20.62 -29.44
C LYS A 259 0.39 -20.15 -29.15
N ASN A 260 0.87 -20.35 -27.94
CA ASN A 260 2.18 -19.87 -27.46
C ASN A 260 2.46 -18.41 -27.85
N MET A 261 1.46 -17.53 -27.61
CA MET A 261 1.56 -16.13 -27.99
C MET A 261 2.49 -15.36 -27.04
N PRO A 262 3.49 -14.62 -27.54
CA PRO A 262 4.38 -13.87 -26.67
C PRO A 262 3.60 -12.74 -25.96
N LEU A 263 3.73 -12.64 -24.65
CA LEU A 263 3.13 -11.56 -23.87
C LEU A 263 3.93 -10.25 -24.04
N ASP A 264 3.22 -9.12 -23.94
CA ASP A 264 3.86 -7.79 -23.89
C ASP A 264 4.47 -7.54 -22.52
N THR A 265 5.64 -8.09 -22.27
CA THR A 265 6.36 -8.01 -20.98
C THR A 265 6.70 -6.56 -20.61
N ASP A 266 6.96 -5.69 -21.61
CA ASP A 266 7.17 -4.26 -21.38
C ASP A 266 5.92 -3.60 -20.82
N TYR A 267 4.73 -3.97 -21.29
CA TYR A 267 3.47 -3.49 -20.72
C TYR A 267 3.34 -3.89 -19.24
N TYR A 268 3.62 -5.16 -18.90
CA TYR A 268 3.51 -5.63 -17.52
C TYR A 268 4.53 -4.94 -16.61
N VAL A 269 5.76 -4.81 -17.02
CA VAL A 269 6.78 -4.08 -16.25
C VAL A 269 6.39 -2.61 -16.08
N GLU A 270 6.12 -1.91 -17.19
CA GLU A 270 5.97 -0.46 -17.19
C GLU A 270 4.61 0.05 -16.71
N LYS A 271 3.55 -0.74 -16.85
CA LYS A 271 2.18 -0.32 -16.53
C LYS A 271 1.56 -1.06 -15.36
N GLN A 272 2.08 -2.24 -15.01
CA GLN A 272 1.53 -3.05 -13.93
C GLN A 272 2.46 -3.10 -12.71
N ILE A 273 3.76 -3.37 -12.85
CA ILE A 273 4.68 -3.57 -11.73
C ILE A 273 5.27 -2.25 -11.24
N LEU A 274 5.98 -1.52 -12.11
CA LEU A 274 6.76 -0.35 -11.69
C LEU A 274 5.93 0.79 -11.08
N PRO A 275 4.77 1.21 -11.60
CA PRO A 275 4.09 2.38 -11.08
C PRO A 275 3.66 2.27 -9.61
N PRO A 276 3.05 1.17 -9.13
CA PRO A 276 2.70 1.06 -7.72
C PRO A 276 3.91 0.84 -6.81
N VAL A 277 4.93 0.14 -7.29
CA VAL A 277 6.17 -0.13 -6.56
C VAL A 277 6.99 1.16 -6.38
N LEU A 278 7.17 1.95 -7.42
CA LEU A 278 7.86 3.24 -7.37
C LEU A 278 7.27 4.17 -6.31
N ARG A 279 5.96 4.25 -6.20
CA ARG A 279 5.31 5.08 -5.18
C ARG A 279 5.71 4.72 -3.74
N ILE A 280 6.02 3.46 -3.47
CA ILE A 280 6.54 3.03 -2.16
C ILE A 280 8.01 3.46 -2.04
N PHE A 281 8.81 3.13 -3.05
CA PHE A 281 10.25 3.26 -2.97
C PHE A 281 10.77 4.69 -3.14
N GLU A 282 10.01 5.59 -3.79
CA GLU A 282 10.33 7.02 -3.86
C GLU A 282 10.45 7.66 -2.47
N SER A 283 9.67 7.19 -1.48
CA SER A 283 9.79 7.65 -0.09
C SER A 283 11.13 7.26 0.57
N PHE A 284 11.83 6.29 0.00
CA PHE A 284 13.16 5.84 0.42
C PHE A 284 14.29 6.33 -0.50
N GLY A 285 13.99 7.24 -1.45
CA GLY A 285 14.98 7.77 -2.39
C GLY A 285 15.38 6.78 -3.50
N VAL A 286 14.66 5.66 -3.66
CA VAL A 286 14.93 4.66 -4.70
C VAL A 286 14.12 4.99 -5.95
N GLY A 287 14.82 5.29 -7.04
CA GLY A 287 14.22 5.60 -8.33
C GLY A 287 14.08 4.39 -9.26
N ARG A 288 13.46 4.64 -10.42
CA ARG A 288 13.20 3.63 -11.44
C ARG A 288 14.46 2.89 -11.90
N ASP A 289 15.56 3.62 -12.13
CA ASP A 289 16.79 3.04 -12.65
C ASP A 289 17.35 1.99 -11.69
N SER A 290 17.25 2.24 -10.39
CA SER A 290 17.62 1.28 -9.35
C SER A 290 16.80 0.01 -9.39
N LEU A 291 15.49 0.10 -9.71
CA LEU A 291 14.57 -1.05 -9.79
C LEU A 291 14.73 -1.85 -11.10
N CYS A 292 15.26 -1.23 -12.17
CA CYS A 292 15.42 -1.84 -13.48
C CYS A 292 16.86 -2.29 -13.78
N ALA A 293 17.83 -1.96 -12.92
CA ALA A 293 19.24 -2.28 -13.13
C ALA A 293 19.49 -3.79 -13.09
N SER A 294 20.31 -4.28 -14.00
CA SER A 294 20.80 -5.66 -13.98
C SER A 294 21.74 -5.87 -12.79
N ARG A 295 21.80 -7.09 -12.23
CA ARG A 295 22.61 -7.46 -11.05
C ARG A 295 24.10 -7.08 -11.07
N GLY A 296 24.63 -6.57 -12.16
CA GLY A 296 26.04 -6.15 -12.31
C GLY A 296 26.31 -4.66 -12.12
N GLN A 297 25.29 -3.81 -12.01
CA GLN A 297 25.43 -2.35 -11.91
C GLN A 297 25.20 -1.77 -10.51
N SER A 298 24.99 -2.60 -9.49
CA SER A 298 24.58 -2.18 -8.15
C SER A 298 25.70 -1.66 -7.24
N ASN A 299 26.96 -1.64 -7.65
CA ASN A 299 28.08 -1.29 -6.77
C ASN A 299 28.41 0.22 -6.66
N LEU A 300 27.57 1.13 -7.20
CA LEU A 300 27.85 2.57 -7.15
C LEU A 300 27.00 3.37 -6.13
N PHE A 301 26.05 2.73 -5.46
CA PHE A 301 25.25 3.40 -4.42
C PHE A 301 25.30 2.61 -3.12
N SER A 302 26.46 2.69 -2.44
CA SER A 302 26.50 2.41 -1.01
C SER A 302 25.72 3.54 -0.31
N PHE A 303 24.51 3.26 0.14
CA PHE A 303 23.80 4.13 1.07
C PHE A 303 24.57 4.14 2.40
N GLY A 304 25.48 5.12 2.55
CA GLY A 304 26.01 5.47 3.86
C GLY A 304 24.86 5.98 4.75
N PRO A 305 24.99 5.91 6.07
CA PRO A 305 23.99 6.40 7.01
C PRO A 305 23.97 7.94 7.11
N GLU A 306 24.08 8.65 6.01
CA GLU A 306 23.83 10.08 5.99
C GLU A 306 22.34 10.30 5.84
N ALA A 307 21.79 10.75 6.95
CA ALA A 307 20.45 11.22 7.17
C ALA A 307 19.82 11.82 5.91
N SER A 308 18.84 11.16 5.38
CA SER A 308 17.85 11.75 4.51
C SER A 308 17.35 13.02 5.19
N LYS A 309 17.70 14.20 4.66
CA LYS A 309 17.03 15.46 5.04
C LYS A 309 15.54 15.18 4.92
N PRO A 310 14.76 15.46 5.96
CA PRO A 310 13.33 15.22 5.91
C PRO A 310 12.79 15.98 4.69
N VAL A 311 12.29 15.26 3.72
CA VAL A 311 11.45 15.84 2.67
C VAL A 311 10.35 16.57 3.44
N LYS A 312 10.23 17.90 3.24
CA LYS A 312 9.15 18.68 3.84
C LYS A 312 7.83 18.03 3.41
N GLN A 313 7.32 17.12 4.23
CA GLN A 313 5.96 16.63 4.10
C GLN A 313 5.07 17.85 4.27
N LYS A 314 4.40 18.28 3.19
CA LYS A 314 3.25 19.16 3.30
C LYS A 314 2.30 18.51 4.31
N SER A 315 1.91 19.27 5.32
CA SER A 315 0.98 18.79 6.34
C SER A 315 -0.19 18.07 5.67
N LEU A 316 -0.39 16.78 5.97
CA LEU A 316 -1.52 15.99 5.47
C LEU A 316 -2.88 16.49 6.03
N PHE A 317 -2.85 17.56 6.82
CA PHE A 317 -4.01 18.25 7.41
C PHE A 317 -4.48 19.47 6.61
N ASP A 318 -3.78 19.87 5.52
CA ASP A 318 -4.27 20.92 4.62
C ASP A 318 -5.43 20.35 3.80
N PHE A 319 -6.67 20.63 4.27
CA PHE A 319 -7.94 20.27 3.62
C PHE A 319 -8.41 21.41 2.70
#